data_8ba5079d3ed1f3a8d2e1d9520045db13
#
_entry.id   8ba5079d3ed1f3a8d2e1d9520045db13
#
_cell.length_a   1.000
_cell.length_b   1.000
_cell.length_c   1.000
_cell.angle_alpha   90.00
_cell.angle_beta   90.00
_cell.angle_gamma   90.00
#
_symmetry.space_group_name_H-M   'P 1'
#
loop_
_entity.id
_entity.type
_entity.pdbx_description
1 polymer ?
#
loop_
_entity_poly.entity_id
_entity_poly.type
_entity_poly.pdbx_seq_one_letter_code
_entity_poly.pdbx_strand_id
1 'polypeptide(L)'
;CKELEAICPQFRTEEALELAKDSGTLFKAQVMRVLWQYGLADGMYNTVYKSLFGLKPVRGRILHTPRYEPVDTVLDVIKASRAVVVLAHPSVYHSMELARELIAAGRLDGVEIDHPRNTPEDRAELTRLAKENGLIVTGGTDYHGINTVTPRPVGAFTTNDEMIARIGDIAKARKSTYKRQK
;
A
#
# COMPACT_ATOMS: atom_id res chain seq x y z
N CYS A 1 -13.71 -5.18 15.72
CA CYS A 1 -14.85 -6.11 15.63
C CYS A 1 -15.87 -5.90 16.78
N LYS A 2 -15.46 -5.85 18.06
CA LYS A 2 -16.41 -5.65 19.20
C LYS A 2 -17.34 -4.43 19.04
N GLU A 3 -16.83 -3.30 18.53
CA GLU A 3 -17.66 -2.11 18.23
C GLU A 3 -18.66 -2.41 17.10
N LEU A 4 -18.28 -3.23 16.13
CA LEU A 4 -19.17 -3.62 15.05
C LEU A 4 -20.28 -4.56 15.54
N GLU A 5 -19.98 -5.52 16.40
CA GLU A 5 -21.00 -6.38 17.03
C GLU A 5 -22.02 -5.58 17.83
N ALA A 6 -21.58 -4.52 18.52
CA ALA A 6 -22.46 -3.64 19.27
C ALA A 6 -23.47 -2.87 18.40
N ILE A 7 -23.09 -2.53 17.15
CA ILE A 7 -23.97 -1.79 16.23
C ILE A 7 -24.64 -2.67 15.18
N CYS A 8 -24.18 -3.91 15.03
CA CYS A 8 -24.66 -4.90 14.08
C CYS A 8 -24.68 -6.28 14.75
N PRO A 9 -25.74 -6.62 15.51
CA PRO A 9 -25.81 -7.87 16.30
C PRO A 9 -25.73 -9.16 15.46
N GLN A 10 -25.97 -9.08 14.15
CA GLN A 10 -25.85 -10.22 13.24
C GLN A 10 -24.38 -10.50 12.85
N PHE A 11 -23.49 -9.51 12.95
CA PHE A 11 -22.06 -9.72 12.68
C PHE A 11 -21.43 -10.63 13.72
N ARG A 12 -20.58 -11.53 13.28
CA ARG A 12 -19.80 -12.45 14.13
C ARG A 12 -18.30 -12.25 13.86
N THR A 13 -17.57 -11.84 14.87
CA THR A 13 -16.11 -11.66 14.80
C THR A 13 -15.41 -12.95 14.40
N GLU A 14 -15.87 -14.10 14.91
CA GLU A 14 -15.30 -15.42 14.66
C GLU A 14 -15.29 -15.76 13.17
N GLU A 15 -16.34 -15.39 12.42
CA GLU A 15 -16.41 -15.64 10.98
C GLU A 15 -15.40 -14.79 10.20
N ALA A 16 -15.21 -13.54 10.62
CA ALA A 16 -14.18 -12.69 10.02
C ALA A 16 -12.77 -13.19 10.34
N LEU A 17 -12.54 -13.71 11.54
CA LEU A 17 -11.28 -14.34 11.94
C LEU A 17 -11.03 -15.64 11.17
N GLU A 18 -12.05 -16.47 10.95
CA GLU A 18 -11.92 -17.67 10.13
C GLU A 18 -11.54 -17.34 8.69
N LEU A 19 -12.11 -16.27 8.10
CA LEU A 19 -11.70 -15.77 6.78
C LEU A 19 -10.27 -15.23 6.76
N ALA A 20 -9.72 -14.86 7.90
CA ALA A 20 -8.39 -14.29 8.04
C ALA A 20 -7.32 -15.29 8.50
N LYS A 21 -7.70 -16.54 8.79
CA LYS A 21 -6.81 -17.54 9.44
C LYS A 21 -5.48 -17.75 8.74
N ASP A 22 -5.49 -17.76 7.41
CA ASP A 22 -4.29 -17.99 6.60
C ASP A 22 -3.47 -16.70 6.33
N SER A 23 -4.02 -15.54 6.67
CA SER A 23 -3.36 -14.24 6.45
C SER A 23 -2.61 -13.70 7.67
N GLY A 24 -2.82 -14.30 8.85
CA GLY A 24 -2.23 -13.85 10.12
C GLY A 24 -2.69 -12.47 10.59
N THR A 25 -3.56 -11.80 9.83
CA THR A 25 -4.07 -10.45 10.10
C THR A 25 -5.50 -10.31 9.58
N LEU A 26 -6.36 -9.67 10.39
CA LEU A 26 -7.72 -9.35 10.00
C LEU A 26 -7.75 -8.01 9.26
N PHE A 27 -8.08 -8.04 7.98
CA PHE A 27 -8.30 -6.83 7.17
C PHE A 27 -9.77 -6.42 7.15
N LYS A 28 -10.03 -5.16 6.84
CA LYS A 28 -11.40 -4.65 6.63
C LYS A 28 -12.18 -5.44 5.58
N ALA A 29 -11.48 -6.01 4.59
CA ALA A 29 -12.09 -6.83 3.55
C ALA A 29 -12.77 -8.08 4.09
N GLN A 30 -12.17 -8.80 5.06
CA GLN A 30 -12.82 -9.97 5.68
C GLN A 30 -14.06 -9.55 6.48
N VAL A 31 -13.98 -8.44 7.20
CA VAL A 31 -15.15 -7.87 7.92
C VAL A 31 -16.29 -7.55 6.96
N MET A 32 -16.00 -6.85 5.86
CA MET A 32 -16.99 -6.50 4.85
C MET A 32 -17.58 -7.73 4.15
N ARG A 33 -16.77 -8.78 3.96
CA ARG A 33 -17.25 -10.03 3.37
C ARG A 33 -18.30 -10.71 4.24
N VAL A 34 -18.11 -10.75 5.56
CA VAL A 34 -19.12 -11.27 6.49
C VAL A 34 -20.40 -10.44 6.41
N LEU A 35 -20.29 -9.10 6.48
CA LEU A 35 -21.46 -8.22 6.36
C LEU A 35 -22.22 -8.43 5.05
N TRP A 36 -21.48 -8.59 3.95
CA TRP A 36 -22.10 -8.84 2.64
C TRP A 36 -22.79 -10.19 2.56
N GLN A 37 -22.19 -11.26 3.12
CA GLN A 37 -22.81 -12.59 3.18
C GLN A 37 -24.14 -12.60 3.92
N TYR A 38 -24.30 -11.76 4.93
CA TYR A 38 -25.56 -11.55 5.67
C TYR A 38 -26.52 -10.55 5.02
N GLY A 39 -26.21 -10.01 3.83
CA GLY A 39 -27.01 -9.00 3.18
C GLY A 39 -27.03 -7.64 3.89
N LEU A 40 -26.05 -7.41 4.78
CA LEU A 40 -25.91 -6.19 5.60
C LEU A 40 -25.02 -5.12 4.94
N ALA A 41 -24.43 -5.44 3.80
CA ALA A 41 -23.61 -4.52 3.02
C ALA A 41 -23.99 -4.60 1.54
N ASP A 42 -23.87 -3.47 0.86
CA ASP A 42 -24.14 -3.26 -0.57
C ASP A 42 -22.92 -3.61 -1.46
N GLY A 43 -21.87 -4.16 -0.88
CA GLY A 43 -20.61 -4.54 -1.52
C GLY A 43 -19.40 -4.33 -0.61
N MET A 44 -18.20 -4.60 -1.15
CA MET A 44 -16.96 -4.59 -0.35
C MET A 44 -16.48 -3.19 0.02
N TYR A 45 -16.74 -2.17 -0.82
CA TYR A 45 -16.16 -0.82 -0.66
C TYR A 45 -17.19 0.30 -0.90
N ASN A 46 -18.47 -0.01 -0.83
CA ASN A 46 -19.57 0.91 -1.10
C ASN A 46 -20.02 1.71 0.14
N THR A 47 -21.33 1.93 0.28
CA THR A 47 -21.90 2.81 1.30
C THR A 47 -21.60 2.35 2.72
N VAL A 48 -21.81 1.06 3.01
CA VAL A 48 -21.55 0.50 4.34
C VAL A 48 -20.09 0.58 4.71
N TYR A 49 -19.18 0.22 3.78
CA TYR A 49 -17.74 0.38 4.02
C TYR A 49 -17.37 1.82 4.37
N LYS A 50 -17.88 2.79 3.61
CA LYS A 50 -17.62 4.21 3.86
C LYS A 50 -18.17 4.67 5.21
N SER A 51 -19.34 4.20 5.60
CA SER A 51 -19.95 4.54 6.90
C SER A 51 -19.19 3.96 8.09
N LEU A 52 -18.55 2.81 7.93
CA LEU A 52 -17.77 2.14 8.97
C LEU A 52 -16.30 2.59 9.00
N PHE A 53 -15.66 2.69 7.84
CA PHE A 53 -14.21 2.82 7.67
C PHE A 53 -13.77 4.00 6.82
N GLY A 54 -14.67 4.83 6.32
CA GLY A 54 -14.34 5.98 5.48
C GLY A 54 -13.48 7.01 6.20
N LEU A 55 -12.59 7.70 5.46
CA LEU A 55 -11.80 8.81 5.98
C LEU A 55 -12.47 10.16 5.72
N LYS A 56 -13.08 10.32 4.55
CA LYS A 56 -13.71 11.56 4.06
C LYS A 56 -14.97 11.24 3.26
N PRO A 57 -15.94 12.16 3.18
CA PRO A 57 -16.03 13.45 3.86
C PRO A 57 -16.36 13.31 5.35
N VAL A 58 -16.90 12.16 5.77
CA VAL A 58 -17.25 11.87 7.17
C VAL A 58 -16.41 10.69 7.66
N ARG A 59 -15.84 10.83 8.85
CA ARG A 59 -15.08 9.73 9.47
C ARG A 59 -16.00 8.55 9.77
N GLY A 60 -15.58 7.35 9.37
CA GLY A 60 -16.31 6.11 9.64
C GLY A 60 -16.43 5.82 11.14
N ARG A 61 -17.57 5.22 11.52
CA ARG A 61 -17.98 5.03 12.92
C ARG A 61 -17.01 4.20 13.75
N ILE A 62 -16.33 3.22 13.12
CA ILE A 62 -15.39 2.30 13.78
C ILE A 62 -13.98 2.42 13.20
N LEU A 63 -13.68 3.54 12.54
CA LEU A 63 -12.36 3.79 12.00
C LEU A 63 -11.39 4.21 13.11
N HIS A 64 -10.43 3.34 13.41
CA HIS A 64 -9.27 3.68 14.23
C HIS A 64 -8.09 4.05 13.34
N THR A 65 -7.43 5.16 13.65
CA THR A 65 -6.18 5.56 12.99
C THR A 65 -5.03 4.89 13.73
N PRO A 66 -4.24 4.03 13.09
CA PRO A 66 -3.06 3.47 13.72
C PRO A 66 -2.07 4.59 14.08
N ARG A 67 -1.31 4.37 15.13
CA ARG A 67 -0.12 5.17 15.39
C ARG A 67 0.98 4.64 14.47
N TYR A 68 1.36 5.44 13.49
CA TYR A 68 2.46 5.11 12.59
C TYR A 68 3.79 5.52 13.19
N GLU A 69 4.83 4.75 12.92
CA GLU A 69 6.19 5.13 13.23
C GLU A 69 6.66 6.28 12.32
N PRO A 70 7.58 7.14 12.78
CA PRO A 70 8.18 8.17 11.95
C PRO A 70 8.85 7.55 10.70
N VAL A 71 8.76 8.24 9.57
CA VAL A 71 9.32 7.77 8.28
C VAL A 71 10.81 7.43 8.40
N ASP A 72 11.59 8.27 9.07
CA ASP A 72 13.02 8.02 9.26
C ASP A 72 13.29 6.75 10.04
N THR A 73 12.55 6.49 11.11
CA THR A 73 12.65 5.24 11.88
C THR A 73 12.40 4.02 10.99
N VAL A 74 11.34 4.07 10.17
CA VAL A 74 11.01 2.99 9.23
C VAL A 74 12.13 2.79 8.21
N LEU A 75 12.61 3.87 7.60
CA LEU A 75 13.69 3.82 6.61
C LEU A 75 15.00 3.31 7.20
N ASP A 76 15.33 3.63 8.43
CA ASP A 76 16.52 3.12 9.11
C ASP A 76 16.44 1.62 9.37
N VAL A 77 15.28 1.10 9.77
CA VAL A 77 15.02 -0.34 9.90
C VAL A 77 15.15 -1.05 8.54
N ILE A 78 14.56 -0.48 7.48
CA ILE A 78 14.65 -1.03 6.13
C ILE A 78 16.12 -1.02 5.66
N LYS A 79 16.84 0.05 5.87
CA LYS A 79 18.27 0.15 5.55
C LYS A 79 19.10 -0.90 6.30
N ALA A 80 18.83 -1.08 7.60
CA ALA A 80 19.49 -2.12 8.41
C ALA A 80 19.20 -3.53 7.90
N SER A 81 18.00 -3.79 7.38
CA SER A 81 17.61 -5.05 6.74
C SER A 81 18.21 -5.25 5.34
N ARG A 82 18.80 -4.19 4.75
CA ARG A 82 19.38 -4.16 3.39
C ARG A 82 18.38 -4.39 2.26
N ALA A 83 17.13 -4.17 2.52
CA ALA A 83 16.10 -4.22 1.50
C ALA A 83 16.24 -3.08 0.48
N VAL A 84 15.66 -3.28 -0.69
CA VAL A 84 15.48 -2.22 -1.69
C VAL A 84 14.26 -1.38 -1.31
N VAL A 85 14.42 -0.07 -1.27
CA VAL A 85 13.38 0.87 -0.84
C VAL A 85 12.76 1.56 -2.05
N VAL A 86 11.48 1.31 -2.28
CA VAL A 86 10.71 1.98 -3.34
C VAL A 86 9.52 2.69 -2.71
N LEU A 87 9.38 3.98 -2.96
CA LEU A 87 8.22 4.76 -2.51
C LEU A 87 7.02 4.45 -3.41
N ALA A 88 5.95 3.91 -2.82
CA ALA A 88 4.74 3.55 -3.53
C ALA A 88 3.85 4.79 -3.79
N HIS A 89 3.30 4.90 -5.01
CA HIS A 89 2.21 5.79 -5.46
C HIS A 89 2.03 7.10 -4.65
N PRO A 90 3.01 8.03 -4.65
CA PRO A 90 3.01 9.19 -3.75
C PRO A 90 1.82 10.15 -3.94
N SER A 91 1.20 10.22 -5.13
CA SER A 91 -0.01 11.03 -5.36
C SER A 91 -1.20 10.58 -4.49
N VAL A 92 -1.31 9.27 -4.20
CA VAL A 92 -2.47 8.68 -3.50
C VAL A 92 -2.69 9.28 -2.12
N TYR A 93 -1.59 9.59 -1.43
CA TYR A 93 -1.60 10.15 -0.08
C TYR A 93 -1.12 11.61 -0.02
N HIS A 94 -1.06 12.30 -1.18
CA HIS A 94 -0.55 13.67 -1.29
C HIS A 94 0.86 13.84 -0.71
N SER A 95 1.73 12.85 -0.95
CA SER A 95 3.07 12.77 -0.36
C SER A 95 4.19 13.13 -1.35
N MET A 96 3.91 13.97 -2.34
CA MET A 96 4.92 14.43 -3.31
C MET A 96 6.01 15.29 -2.65
N GLU A 97 5.69 16.08 -1.64
CA GLU A 97 6.69 16.84 -0.86
C GLU A 97 7.67 15.88 -0.17
N LEU A 98 7.15 14.91 0.57
CA LEU A 98 7.96 13.85 1.17
C LEU A 98 8.79 13.09 0.12
N ALA A 99 8.23 12.80 -1.06
CA ALA A 99 8.98 12.16 -2.14
C ALA A 99 10.21 12.97 -2.55
N ARG A 100 10.05 14.30 -2.74
CA ARG A 100 11.18 15.21 -3.06
C ARG A 100 12.25 15.19 -1.98
N GLU A 101 11.85 15.31 -0.71
CA GLU A 101 12.76 15.29 0.43
C GLU A 101 13.55 13.99 0.51
N LEU A 102 12.88 12.85 0.41
CA LEU A 102 13.52 11.54 0.50
C LEU A 102 14.44 11.25 -0.69
N ILE A 103 14.07 11.69 -1.89
CA ILE A 103 14.92 11.59 -3.09
C ILE A 103 16.17 12.45 -2.92
N ALA A 104 16.02 13.73 -2.54
CA ALA A 104 17.13 14.64 -2.33
C ALA A 104 18.08 14.16 -1.22
N ALA A 105 17.56 13.51 -0.20
CA ALA A 105 18.34 12.92 0.89
C ALA A 105 18.97 11.55 0.55
N GLY A 106 18.74 11.02 -0.67
CA GLY A 106 19.26 9.69 -1.07
C GLY A 106 18.72 8.53 -0.24
N ARG A 107 17.48 8.66 0.28
CA ARG A 107 16.85 7.66 1.16
C ARG A 107 16.11 6.56 0.39
N LEU A 108 15.87 6.74 -0.91
CA LEU A 108 15.12 5.83 -1.78
C LEU A 108 16.01 5.20 -2.83
N ASP A 109 15.74 3.95 -3.17
CA ASP A 109 16.31 3.27 -4.33
C ASP A 109 15.43 3.46 -5.57
N GLY A 110 14.14 3.71 -5.38
CA GLY A 110 13.19 3.87 -6.46
C GLY A 110 11.89 4.55 -6.03
N VAL A 111 11.07 4.81 -7.05
CA VAL A 111 9.72 5.38 -6.91
C VAL A 111 8.74 4.66 -7.83
N GLU A 112 7.52 4.48 -7.39
CA GLU A 112 6.44 3.96 -8.23
C GLU A 112 5.81 5.12 -9.01
N ILE A 113 6.00 5.09 -10.32
CA ILE A 113 5.50 6.12 -11.25
C ILE A 113 4.27 5.63 -12.00
N ASP A 114 4.35 4.42 -12.57
CA ASP A 114 3.28 3.86 -13.37
C ASP A 114 2.18 3.23 -12.49
N HIS A 115 1.36 4.10 -11.91
CA HIS A 115 0.26 3.74 -11.02
C HIS A 115 -1.02 4.45 -11.43
N PRO A 116 -2.19 3.78 -11.41
CA PRO A 116 -3.46 4.34 -11.93
C PRO A 116 -3.94 5.61 -11.22
N ARG A 117 -3.48 5.87 -10.00
CA ARG A 117 -3.87 7.04 -9.21
C ARG A 117 -2.79 8.10 -9.08
N ASN A 118 -1.61 7.90 -9.66
CA ASN A 118 -0.66 8.99 -9.82
C ASN A 118 -1.16 9.95 -10.91
N THR A 119 -1.21 11.23 -10.61
CA THR A 119 -1.65 12.24 -11.59
C THR A 119 -0.63 12.37 -12.74
N PRO A 120 -1.05 12.85 -13.92
CA PRO A 120 -0.11 13.09 -15.03
C PRO A 120 1.05 14.02 -14.64
N GLU A 121 0.76 15.06 -13.86
CA GLU A 121 1.72 16.05 -13.37
C GLU A 121 2.74 15.40 -12.43
N ASP A 122 2.27 14.62 -11.45
CA ASP A 122 3.14 13.92 -10.51
C ASP A 122 3.99 12.85 -11.22
N ARG A 123 3.41 12.13 -12.21
CA ARG A 123 4.18 11.19 -13.04
C ARG A 123 5.31 11.87 -13.81
N ALA A 124 5.04 13.04 -14.41
CA ALA A 124 6.06 13.80 -15.13
C ALA A 124 7.19 14.25 -14.20
N GLU A 125 6.83 14.77 -13.03
CA GLU A 125 7.79 15.17 -12.00
C GLU A 125 8.62 14.00 -11.48
N LEU A 126 7.97 12.90 -11.10
CA LEU A 126 8.65 11.70 -10.60
C LEU A 126 9.58 11.10 -11.66
N THR A 127 9.19 11.15 -12.94
CA THR A 127 10.03 10.67 -14.04
C THR A 127 11.31 11.51 -14.15
N ARG A 128 11.19 12.84 -14.07
CA ARG A 128 12.34 13.74 -14.07
C ARG A 128 13.25 13.46 -12.87
N LEU A 129 12.70 13.43 -11.65
CA LEU A 129 13.44 13.18 -10.42
C LEU A 129 14.15 11.82 -10.44
N ALA A 130 13.46 10.78 -10.91
CA ALA A 130 14.03 9.44 -11.00
C ALA A 130 15.22 9.41 -11.97
N LYS A 131 15.12 10.08 -13.13
CA LYS A 131 16.20 10.19 -14.11
C LYS A 131 17.40 10.95 -13.55
N GLU A 132 17.17 12.09 -12.91
CA GLU A 132 18.22 12.95 -12.34
C GLU A 132 18.99 12.26 -11.21
N ASN A 133 18.32 11.41 -10.42
CA ASN A 133 18.89 10.74 -9.27
C ASN A 133 19.20 9.26 -9.51
N GLY A 134 19.04 8.77 -10.74
CA GLY A 134 19.34 7.40 -11.10
C GLY A 134 18.49 6.37 -10.33
N LEU A 135 17.23 6.67 -10.04
CA LEU A 135 16.34 5.79 -9.27
C LEU A 135 15.75 4.66 -10.12
N ILE A 136 15.34 3.60 -9.46
CA ILE A 136 14.48 2.57 -10.03
C ILE A 136 13.09 3.18 -10.25
N VAL A 137 12.48 2.85 -11.38
CA VAL A 137 11.09 3.20 -11.68
C VAL A 137 10.25 1.93 -11.65
N THR A 138 9.19 1.93 -10.85
CA THR A 138 8.27 0.81 -10.78
C THR A 138 6.86 1.20 -11.21
N GLY A 139 6.04 0.18 -11.46
CA GLY A 139 4.63 0.30 -11.71
C GLY A 139 3.85 -0.86 -11.14
N GLY A 140 2.59 -0.62 -10.84
CA GLY A 140 1.66 -1.61 -10.31
C GLY A 140 0.21 -1.19 -10.49
N THR A 141 -0.65 -2.18 -10.73
CA THR A 141 -2.10 -1.96 -10.90
C THR A 141 -2.81 -1.59 -9.61
N ASP A 142 -2.21 -1.84 -8.45
CA ASP A 142 -2.84 -1.71 -7.12
C ASP A 142 -4.16 -2.51 -7.06
N TYR A 143 -4.09 -3.76 -7.53
CA TYR A 143 -5.26 -4.63 -7.66
C TYR A 143 -5.80 -5.06 -6.31
N HIS A 144 -7.08 -4.76 -6.04
CA HIS A 144 -7.78 -5.06 -4.80
C HIS A 144 -8.96 -6.04 -4.99
N GLY A 145 -8.96 -6.80 -6.06
CA GLY A 145 -10.04 -7.74 -6.39
C GLY A 145 -11.13 -7.14 -7.28
N ILE A 146 -12.05 -7.99 -7.70
CA ILE A 146 -13.13 -7.63 -8.64
C ILE A 146 -14.24 -6.81 -7.98
N ASN A 147 -14.33 -6.82 -6.65
CA ASN A 147 -15.40 -6.17 -5.88
C ASN A 147 -15.05 -4.73 -5.48
N THR A 148 -14.06 -4.12 -6.11
CA THR A 148 -13.70 -2.71 -5.87
C THR A 148 -14.60 -1.77 -6.66
N VAL A 149 -14.70 -0.50 -6.20
CA VAL A 149 -15.49 0.55 -6.87
C VAL A 149 -15.00 0.78 -8.30
N THR A 150 -13.70 0.65 -8.54
CA THR A 150 -13.09 0.79 -9.87
C THR A 150 -12.17 -0.40 -10.11
N PRO A 151 -12.70 -1.52 -10.60
CA PRO A 151 -11.90 -2.69 -10.94
C PRO A 151 -10.88 -2.37 -12.03
N ARG A 152 -9.67 -2.87 -11.88
CA ARG A 152 -8.62 -2.76 -12.89
C ARG A 152 -8.07 -4.15 -13.18
N PRO A 153 -7.81 -4.50 -14.45
CA PRO A 153 -7.23 -5.80 -14.77
C PRO A 153 -5.81 -5.90 -14.22
N VAL A 154 -5.45 -7.07 -13.72
CA VAL A 154 -4.07 -7.37 -13.31
C VAL A 154 -3.16 -7.16 -14.52
N GLY A 155 -2.02 -6.48 -14.34
CA GLY A 155 -1.06 -6.21 -15.41
C GLY A 155 -1.37 -4.95 -16.24
N ALA A 156 -2.42 -4.18 -15.91
CA ALA A 156 -2.67 -2.90 -16.59
C ALA A 156 -1.56 -1.85 -16.36
N PHE A 157 -0.84 -1.99 -15.25
CA PHE A 157 0.32 -1.18 -14.87
C PHE A 157 1.39 -2.13 -14.36
N THR A 158 2.62 -2.01 -14.86
CA THR A 158 3.68 -2.98 -14.57
C THR A 158 5.04 -2.32 -14.42
N THR A 159 5.94 -3.00 -13.73
CA THR A 159 7.37 -2.70 -13.76
C THR A 159 8.00 -3.45 -14.91
N ASN A 160 8.83 -2.80 -15.73
CA ASN A 160 9.53 -3.46 -16.83
C ASN A 160 10.67 -4.36 -16.36
N ASP A 161 11.10 -5.29 -17.23
CA ASP A 161 12.09 -6.31 -16.90
C ASP A 161 13.47 -5.73 -16.52
N GLU A 162 13.87 -4.60 -17.13
CA GLU A 162 15.11 -3.90 -16.81
C GLU A 162 15.12 -3.43 -15.36
N MET A 163 14.03 -2.82 -14.91
CA MET A 163 13.91 -2.34 -13.52
C MET A 163 13.81 -3.50 -12.53
N ILE A 164 13.14 -4.59 -12.91
CA ILE A 164 13.10 -5.83 -12.10
C ILE A 164 14.51 -6.40 -11.92
N ALA A 165 15.28 -6.50 -13.00
CA ALA A 165 16.67 -6.97 -12.96
C ALA A 165 17.52 -6.06 -12.05
N ARG A 166 17.36 -4.76 -12.18
CA ARG A 166 18.09 -3.76 -11.37
C ARG A 166 17.76 -3.87 -9.88
N ILE A 167 16.50 -4.12 -9.49
CA ILE A 167 16.11 -4.43 -8.12
C ILE A 167 16.88 -5.65 -7.62
N GLY A 168 16.92 -6.71 -8.44
CA GLY A 168 17.64 -7.95 -8.12
C GLY A 168 19.14 -7.73 -7.91
N ASP A 169 19.76 -6.90 -8.73
CA ASP A 169 21.20 -6.62 -8.65
C ASP A 169 21.56 -5.81 -7.40
N ILE A 170 20.76 -4.78 -7.04
CA ILE A 170 20.94 -4.04 -5.79
C ILE A 170 20.78 -4.98 -4.59
N ALA A 171 19.75 -5.84 -4.59
CA ALA A 171 19.53 -6.79 -3.50
C ALA A 171 20.70 -7.78 -3.35
N LYS A 172 21.23 -8.31 -4.46
CA LYS A 172 22.42 -9.20 -4.46
C LYS A 172 23.65 -8.48 -3.93
N ALA A 173 23.93 -7.26 -4.42
CA ALA A 173 25.08 -6.47 -3.99
C ALA A 173 25.05 -6.23 -2.47
N ARG A 174 23.92 -5.86 -1.92
CA ARG A 174 23.73 -5.64 -0.48
C ARG A 174 23.90 -6.92 0.35
N LYS A 175 23.47 -8.07 -0.15
CA LYS A 175 23.67 -9.38 0.51
C LYS A 175 25.13 -9.82 0.49
N SER A 176 25.86 -9.58 -0.59
CA SER A 176 27.26 -10.00 -0.72
C SER A 176 28.18 -9.24 0.25
N THR A 177 27.91 -7.96 0.48
CA THR A 177 28.65 -7.12 1.42
C THR A 177 28.52 -7.63 2.86
N TYR A 178 27.40 -8.25 3.22
CA TYR A 178 27.19 -8.84 4.56
C TYR A 178 28.03 -10.08 4.84
N LYS A 179 28.17 -10.96 3.82
CA LYS A 179 28.95 -12.19 3.98
C LYS A 179 30.45 -11.92 4.16
N ARG A 180 30.94 -10.74 3.72
CA ARG A 180 32.36 -10.35 3.86
C ARG A 180 32.69 -9.68 5.19
N GLN A 181 31.66 -9.29 5.98
CA GLN A 181 31.83 -8.61 7.27
C GLN A 181 31.59 -9.54 8.48
N LYS A 182 31.27 -10.82 8.24
CA LYS A 182 31.25 -11.91 9.23
C LYS A 182 32.43 -12.85 9.03
#